data_6a28ac155a39bb92e1d45ea1fd49914e
#
_entry.id   6a28ac155a39bb92e1d45ea1fd49914e
#
_cell.length_a   1.000
_cell.length_b   1.000
_cell.length_c   1.000
_cell.angle_alpha   90.00
_cell.angle_beta   90.00
_cell.angle_gamma   90.00
#
_symmetry.space_group_name_H-M   'P 1'
#
loop_
_entity.id
_entity.type
_entity.pdbx_description
1 polymer ?
#
loop_
_entity_poly.entity_id
_entity_poly.type
_entity_poly.pdbx_seq_one_letter_code
_entity_poly.pdbx_strand_id
1 'polypeptide(L)'
;MPPRPHLSFVLLGPPPRAATRLRCPCWAAPGISRSFSSSSSSSSSSSSNQQNLSAPPPPPSRWYSDLKVRIGKCIAFGCSREQARRAAAVLSVLAGQWRPLIAGCEGFLTGPGRGLEDQKVVWGEMDSFGHINNVQYIRYAESGRVNWILHFAALDAAHREQWTNLMKPHSIGLIMKSITANYKFPMTYPDAISVYHRLSKEPSASTTSLALESIIISHQHRRAAATTEENVVLYDYQQAAKTTVPPFALDLLRETWNLQEEETRRSRRKAWDLIKEVQALEKETWDREDAVEDMGTAATKS
;
A
#
# COMPACT_ATOMS: atom_id res chain seq x y z
N MET A 1 51.29 -3.11 42.66
CA MET A 1 50.04 -3.00 41.92
C MET A 1 48.91 -2.91 42.93
N PRO A 2 48.18 -1.79 43.02
CA PRO A 2 47.02 -1.66 43.87
C PRO A 2 45.77 -2.26 43.21
N PRO A 3 44.82 -2.79 43.98
CA PRO A 3 43.59 -3.43 43.45
C PRO A 3 42.60 -2.42 42.90
N ARG A 4 41.93 -2.77 41.79
CA ARG A 4 40.89 -1.97 41.15
C ARG A 4 39.59 -1.98 42.00
N PRO A 5 38.85 -0.85 42.05
CA PRO A 5 37.56 -0.82 42.76
C PRO A 5 36.45 -1.49 41.92
N HIS A 6 35.67 -2.33 42.58
CA HIS A 6 34.43 -2.90 42.06
C HIS A 6 33.32 -1.82 42.01
N LEU A 7 32.86 -1.48 40.80
CA LEU A 7 31.66 -0.67 40.62
C LEU A 7 30.43 -1.61 40.66
N SER A 8 29.69 -1.53 41.77
CA SER A 8 28.37 -2.18 41.86
C SER A 8 27.32 -1.29 41.17
N PHE A 9 26.76 -1.78 40.07
CA PHE A 9 25.58 -1.15 39.45
C PHE A 9 24.33 -1.52 40.23
N VAL A 10 23.71 -0.55 40.88
CA VAL A 10 22.37 -0.67 41.45
C VAL A 10 21.38 -0.50 40.32
N LEU A 11 20.67 -1.55 39.97
CA LEU A 11 19.53 -1.50 39.03
C LEU A 11 18.34 -0.88 39.73
N LEU A 12 18.07 0.40 39.41
CA LEU A 12 16.81 1.06 39.75
C LEU A 12 15.74 0.56 38.78
N GLY A 13 14.78 -0.18 39.31
CA GLY A 13 13.61 -0.63 38.55
C GLY A 13 12.72 0.57 38.09
N PRO A 14 11.96 0.38 37.00
CA PRO A 14 11.13 1.46 36.46
C PRO A 14 9.97 1.80 37.41
N PRO A 15 9.53 3.08 37.45
CA PRO A 15 8.39 3.51 38.26
C PRO A 15 7.07 2.94 37.74
N PRO A 16 6.05 2.74 38.60
CA PRO A 16 4.76 2.20 38.18
C PRO A 16 4.03 3.18 37.27
N ARG A 17 3.60 2.66 36.10
CA ARG A 17 2.77 3.42 35.15
C ARG A 17 1.35 3.58 35.71
N ALA A 18 0.93 4.82 35.89
CA ALA A 18 -0.46 5.17 36.17
C ALA A 18 -1.32 4.79 34.94
N ALA A 19 -2.30 3.93 35.17
CA ALA A 19 -3.29 3.56 34.14
C ALA A 19 -4.31 4.67 33.94
N THR A 20 -4.10 5.52 32.98
CA THR A 20 -5.11 6.47 32.52
C THR A 20 -6.04 5.72 31.55
N ARG A 21 -7.26 5.42 32.02
CA ARG A 21 -8.33 4.87 31.18
C ARG A 21 -8.82 5.97 30.23
N LEU A 22 -8.40 5.93 28.98
CA LEU A 22 -9.04 6.68 27.90
C LEU A 22 -10.33 5.96 27.52
N ARG A 23 -11.46 6.60 27.79
CA ARG A 23 -12.79 6.20 27.31
C ARG A 23 -12.85 6.49 25.82
N CYS A 24 -12.97 5.43 24.99
CA CYS A 24 -13.39 5.57 23.61
C CYS A 24 -14.87 5.91 23.54
N PRO A 25 -15.31 6.90 22.77
CA PRO A 25 -16.72 7.09 22.49
C PRO A 25 -17.21 5.99 21.55
N CYS A 26 -18.21 5.24 22.02
CA CYS A 26 -18.95 4.28 21.20
C CYS A 26 -19.73 5.03 20.11
N TRP A 27 -19.38 4.84 18.87
CA TRP A 27 -20.21 5.23 17.74
C TRP A 27 -21.15 4.07 17.43
N ALA A 28 -22.44 4.28 17.80
CA ALA A 28 -23.52 3.37 17.46
C ALA A 28 -23.85 3.51 15.97
N ALA A 29 -23.76 2.40 15.23
CA ALA A 29 -24.29 2.31 13.88
C ALA A 29 -25.80 2.07 13.95
N PRO A 30 -26.62 2.71 13.10
CA PRO A 30 -28.06 2.42 13.05
C PRO A 30 -28.28 1.09 12.35
N GLY A 31 -28.99 0.19 13.04
CA GLY A 31 -29.44 -1.08 12.52
C GLY A 31 -30.47 -0.90 11.40
N ILE A 32 -30.23 -1.50 10.25
CA ILE A 32 -31.22 -1.64 9.17
C ILE A 32 -31.76 -3.09 9.24
N SER A 33 -32.95 -3.24 9.83
CA SER A 33 -33.73 -4.45 9.71
C SER A 33 -34.33 -4.53 8.31
N ARG A 34 -33.97 -5.53 7.51
CA ARG A 34 -34.63 -5.86 6.27
C ARG A 34 -35.61 -7.03 6.51
N SER A 35 -36.89 -6.71 6.44
CA SER A 35 -37.96 -7.67 6.33
C SER A 35 -37.96 -8.32 4.94
N PHE A 36 -37.93 -9.66 4.91
CA PHE A 36 -38.17 -10.45 3.69
C PHE A 36 -39.68 -10.45 3.40
N SER A 37 -40.06 -9.91 2.26
CA SER A 37 -41.32 -10.18 1.62
C SER A 37 -41.05 -10.82 0.26
N SER A 38 -41.47 -12.07 0.14
CA SER A 38 -41.51 -12.82 -1.11
C SER A 38 -42.64 -12.30 -1.98
N SER A 39 -42.33 -11.78 -3.15
CA SER A 39 -43.28 -11.63 -4.23
C SER A 39 -42.62 -12.09 -5.54
N SER A 40 -43.17 -13.19 -6.06
CA SER A 40 -42.96 -13.73 -7.39
C SER A 40 -43.60 -12.81 -8.43
N SER A 41 -42.81 -12.33 -9.41
CA SER A 41 -43.37 -11.87 -10.70
C SER A 41 -42.31 -11.91 -11.80
N SER A 42 -42.62 -12.77 -12.77
CA SER A 42 -42.40 -12.70 -14.23
C SER A 42 -41.14 -12.02 -14.80
N SER A 43 -40.40 -12.87 -15.50
CA SER A 43 -39.38 -12.61 -16.49
C SER A 43 -39.70 -11.43 -17.44
N SER A 44 -38.88 -10.42 -17.40
CA SER A 44 -38.53 -9.58 -18.56
C SER A 44 -37.00 -9.53 -18.65
N SER A 45 -36.48 -10.12 -19.71
CA SER A 45 -35.08 -10.11 -20.10
C SER A 45 -34.66 -8.69 -20.47
N SER A 46 -34.19 -7.93 -19.49
CA SER A 46 -33.35 -6.78 -19.74
C SER A 46 -31.90 -7.27 -19.71
N SER A 47 -31.32 -7.48 -20.88
CA SER A 47 -29.88 -7.63 -21.09
C SER A 47 -29.21 -6.37 -20.53
N SER A 48 -28.88 -6.41 -19.23
CA SER A 48 -27.97 -5.45 -18.63
C SER A 48 -26.62 -5.64 -19.29
N ASN A 49 -26.27 -4.65 -20.10
CA ASN A 49 -24.99 -4.45 -20.72
C ASN A 49 -23.91 -4.38 -19.62
N GLN A 50 -23.46 -5.52 -19.12
CA GLN A 50 -22.23 -5.62 -18.36
C GLN A 50 -21.09 -5.37 -19.34
N GLN A 51 -20.85 -4.10 -19.63
CA GLN A 51 -19.59 -3.68 -20.18
C GLN A 51 -18.52 -4.21 -19.21
N ASN A 52 -17.78 -5.19 -19.69
CA ASN A 52 -16.60 -5.77 -19.07
C ASN A 52 -15.57 -4.62 -18.97
N LEU A 53 -15.66 -3.83 -17.89
CA LEU A 53 -14.81 -2.68 -17.65
C LEU A 53 -13.45 -3.23 -17.18
N SER A 54 -12.65 -3.67 -18.14
CA SER A 54 -11.24 -3.98 -17.90
C SER A 54 -10.57 -2.77 -17.22
N ALA A 55 -9.65 -3.05 -16.31
CA ALA A 55 -8.89 -1.98 -15.68
C ALA A 55 -8.15 -1.15 -16.75
N PRO A 56 -8.10 0.18 -16.63
CA PRO A 56 -7.26 0.99 -17.49
C PRO A 56 -5.82 0.50 -17.49
N PRO A 57 -5.03 0.71 -18.55
CA PRO A 57 -3.63 0.35 -18.56
C PRO A 57 -2.90 1.03 -17.39
N PRO A 58 -1.80 0.43 -16.89
CA PRO A 58 -1.00 1.06 -15.86
C PRO A 58 -0.52 2.43 -16.35
N PRO A 59 -0.51 3.46 -15.48
CA PRO A 59 0.06 4.75 -15.84
C PRO A 59 1.57 4.62 -16.06
N PRO A 60 2.22 5.57 -16.76
CA PRO A 60 3.68 5.57 -16.96
C PRO A 60 4.43 5.45 -15.61
N SER A 61 5.56 4.76 -15.57
CA SER A 61 6.26 4.42 -14.33
C SER A 61 6.64 5.63 -13.43
N ARG A 62 6.79 6.82 -14.02
CA ARG A 62 7.12 8.08 -13.32
C ARG A 62 5.97 9.08 -13.24
N TRP A 63 4.76 8.67 -13.59
CA TRP A 63 3.59 9.55 -13.68
C TRP A 63 3.43 10.49 -12.48
N TYR A 64 3.66 9.97 -11.27
CA TYR A 64 3.47 10.73 -10.04
C TYR A 64 4.45 11.91 -9.91
N SER A 65 5.75 11.67 -10.15
CA SER A 65 6.78 12.72 -10.13
C SER A 65 6.61 13.69 -11.29
N ASP A 66 6.29 13.16 -12.47
CA ASP A 66 6.16 13.93 -13.71
C ASP A 66 5.00 14.93 -13.62
N LEU A 67 3.87 14.55 -13.00
CA LEU A 67 2.74 15.49 -12.81
C LEU A 67 3.15 16.72 -12.00
N LYS A 68 3.97 16.58 -10.96
CA LYS A 68 4.43 17.72 -10.16
C LYS A 68 5.31 18.67 -10.97
N VAL A 69 6.22 18.12 -11.77
CA VAL A 69 7.10 18.91 -12.65
C VAL A 69 6.27 19.66 -13.72
N ARG A 70 5.31 18.96 -14.34
CA ARG A 70 4.43 19.50 -15.37
C ARG A 70 3.54 20.63 -14.83
N ILE A 71 2.96 20.46 -13.63
CA ILE A 71 2.20 21.51 -12.94
C ILE A 71 3.12 22.71 -12.64
N GLY A 72 4.35 22.47 -12.16
CA GLY A 72 5.33 23.52 -11.93
C GLY A 72 5.59 24.35 -13.18
N LYS A 73 5.72 23.68 -14.35
CA LYS A 73 5.86 24.37 -15.65
C LYS A 73 4.61 25.21 -16.00
N CYS A 74 3.40 24.67 -15.79
CA CYS A 74 2.17 25.46 -16.01
C CYS A 74 2.17 26.75 -15.19
N ILE A 75 2.60 26.68 -13.92
CA ILE A 75 2.68 27.84 -13.02
C ILE A 75 3.71 28.85 -13.51
N ALA A 76 4.89 28.40 -13.96
CA ALA A 76 5.96 29.26 -14.46
C ALA A 76 5.57 30.06 -15.71
N PHE A 77 4.67 29.53 -16.54
CA PHE A 77 4.12 30.21 -17.71
C PHE A 77 2.91 31.12 -17.40
N GLY A 78 2.55 31.22 -16.12
CA GLY A 78 1.42 32.02 -15.65
C GLY A 78 0.09 31.26 -15.68
N CYS A 79 -0.57 31.19 -14.54
CA CYS A 79 -1.88 30.57 -14.38
C CYS A 79 -2.93 31.63 -14.01
N SER A 80 -4.07 31.61 -14.66
CA SER A 80 -5.26 32.29 -14.17
C SER A 80 -5.65 31.75 -12.79
N ARG A 81 -6.49 32.49 -12.07
CA ARG A 81 -6.99 32.05 -10.76
C ARG A 81 -7.68 30.69 -10.81
N GLU A 82 -8.40 30.39 -11.88
CA GLU A 82 -9.10 29.12 -12.07
C GLU A 82 -8.12 27.97 -12.35
N GLN A 83 -7.16 28.19 -13.26
CA GLN A 83 -6.10 27.21 -13.54
C GLN A 83 -5.25 26.91 -12.30
N ALA A 84 -4.91 27.93 -11.51
CA ALA A 84 -4.19 27.74 -10.24
C ALA A 84 -5.01 26.91 -9.24
N ARG A 85 -6.34 27.10 -9.18
CA ARG A 85 -7.22 26.28 -8.33
C ARG A 85 -7.25 24.82 -8.78
N ARG A 86 -7.35 24.55 -10.08
CA ARG A 86 -7.31 23.21 -10.67
C ARG A 86 -5.95 22.53 -10.40
N ALA A 87 -4.85 23.24 -10.62
CA ALA A 87 -3.51 22.76 -10.29
C ALA A 87 -3.35 22.42 -8.80
N ALA A 88 -3.84 23.28 -7.90
CA ALA A 88 -3.83 23.06 -6.45
C ALA A 88 -4.66 21.83 -6.05
N ALA A 89 -5.81 21.59 -6.70
CA ALA A 89 -6.61 20.39 -6.45
C ALA A 89 -5.86 19.12 -6.81
N VAL A 90 -5.17 19.08 -7.98
CA VAL A 90 -4.31 17.94 -8.35
C VAL A 90 -3.19 17.73 -7.32
N LEU A 91 -2.47 18.81 -6.97
CA LEU A 91 -1.38 18.73 -5.98
C LEU A 91 -1.86 18.26 -4.61
N SER A 92 -3.06 18.68 -4.17
CA SER A 92 -3.66 18.22 -2.92
C SER A 92 -3.92 16.71 -2.92
N VAL A 93 -4.44 16.16 -4.02
CA VAL A 93 -4.61 14.71 -4.17
C VAL A 93 -3.26 14.00 -4.16
N LEU A 94 -2.28 14.49 -4.90
CA LEU A 94 -0.93 13.93 -4.93
C LEU A 94 -0.26 13.99 -3.55
N ALA A 95 -0.48 15.04 -2.76
CA ALA A 95 0.09 15.17 -1.43
C ALA A 95 -0.56 14.23 -0.40
N GLY A 96 -1.89 14.16 -0.42
CA GLY A 96 -2.66 13.41 0.59
C GLY A 96 -2.86 11.93 0.28
N GLN A 97 -2.88 11.55 -1.00
CA GLN A 97 -3.23 10.19 -1.44
C GLN A 97 -2.11 9.48 -2.21
N TRP A 98 -0.87 9.94 -2.10
CA TRP A 98 0.23 9.39 -2.89
C TRP A 98 0.45 7.89 -2.66
N ARG A 99 0.39 7.44 -1.42
CA ARG A 99 0.64 6.05 -1.03
C ARG A 99 -0.40 5.09 -1.60
N PRO A 100 -1.72 5.28 -1.33
CA PRO A 100 -2.75 4.44 -1.92
C PRO A 100 -2.82 4.54 -3.45
N LEU A 101 -2.50 5.68 -4.06
CA LEU A 101 -2.50 5.81 -5.51
C LEU A 101 -1.35 5.02 -6.15
N ILE A 102 -0.14 5.13 -5.62
CA ILE A 102 1.04 4.39 -6.14
C ILE A 102 0.85 2.89 -5.96
N ALA A 103 0.49 2.46 -4.75
CA ALA A 103 0.28 1.04 -4.44
C ALA A 103 -0.95 0.48 -5.18
N GLY A 104 -2.06 1.21 -5.16
CA GLY A 104 -3.33 0.78 -5.75
C GLY A 104 -3.29 0.66 -7.27
N CYS A 105 -2.51 1.49 -7.98
CA CYS A 105 -2.30 1.33 -9.42
C CYS A 105 -1.71 -0.04 -9.78
N GLU A 106 -0.98 -0.65 -8.85
CA GLU A 106 -0.40 -1.99 -8.97
C GLU A 106 -1.25 -3.07 -8.26
N GLY A 107 -2.43 -2.72 -7.71
CA GLY A 107 -3.35 -3.65 -7.07
C GLY A 107 -3.05 -3.94 -5.61
N PHE A 108 -2.14 -3.22 -4.97
CA PHE A 108 -1.88 -3.38 -3.54
C PHE A 108 -2.92 -2.62 -2.72
N LEU A 109 -3.52 -3.32 -1.76
CA LEU A 109 -4.41 -2.72 -0.77
C LEU A 109 -3.58 -2.03 0.32
N THR A 110 -3.93 -0.80 0.63
CA THR A 110 -3.28 0.01 1.67
C THR A 110 -4.23 0.27 2.85
N GLY A 111 -3.69 0.73 3.95
CA GLY A 111 -4.45 1.09 5.14
C GLY A 111 -3.94 0.38 6.39
N PRO A 112 -4.46 0.76 7.56
CA PRO A 112 -3.96 0.28 8.85
C PRO A 112 -3.93 -1.25 8.93
N GLY A 113 -2.79 -1.80 9.33
CA GLY A 113 -2.59 -3.24 9.52
C GLY A 113 -2.37 -4.05 8.24
N ARG A 114 -2.55 -3.48 7.04
CA ARG A 114 -2.42 -4.21 5.77
C ARG A 114 -0.99 -4.47 5.32
N GLY A 115 -0.01 -3.96 6.05
CA GLY A 115 1.40 -4.13 5.74
C GLY A 115 2.30 -3.49 6.77
N LEU A 116 3.52 -3.18 6.40
CA LEU A 116 4.45 -2.42 7.20
C LEU A 116 4.33 -0.95 6.79
N GLU A 117 3.93 -0.07 7.72
CA GLU A 117 3.74 1.35 7.44
C GLU A 117 4.69 2.22 8.24
N ASP A 118 5.16 3.30 7.62
CA ASP A 118 6.00 4.32 8.23
C ASP A 118 7.27 3.78 8.94
N GLN A 119 7.78 2.63 8.47
CA GLN A 119 9.01 2.05 9.00
C GLN A 119 10.18 2.99 8.69
N LYS A 120 10.85 3.45 9.75
CA LYS A 120 12.05 4.29 9.60
C LYS A 120 13.21 3.46 9.11
N VAL A 121 13.88 3.97 8.09
CA VAL A 121 15.18 3.49 7.66
C VAL A 121 16.23 4.08 8.58
N VAL A 122 17.12 3.26 9.11
CA VAL A 122 18.17 3.69 10.04
C VAL A 122 19.55 3.62 9.40
N TRP A 123 20.47 4.45 9.89
CA TRP A 123 21.82 4.55 9.32
C TRP A 123 22.55 3.21 9.25
N GLY A 124 22.41 2.35 10.26
CA GLY A 124 23.04 1.03 10.32
C GLY A 124 22.51 0.00 9.30
N GLU A 125 21.51 0.32 8.52
CA GLU A 125 20.99 -0.51 7.44
C GLU A 125 21.72 -0.27 6.11
N MET A 126 22.58 0.75 6.05
CA MET A 126 23.40 1.01 4.86
C MET A 126 24.63 0.10 4.80
N ASP A 127 25.04 -0.23 3.60
CA ASP A 127 26.28 -0.95 3.29
C ASP A 127 27.45 0.01 3.00
N SER A 128 28.59 -0.54 2.60
CA SER A 128 29.78 0.22 2.28
C SER A 128 29.65 1.14 1.06
N PHE A 129 28.61 0.95 0.24
CA PHE A 129 28.29 1.84 -0.89
C PHE A 129 27.42 3.04 -0.48
N GLY A 130 27.06 3.13 0.81
CA GLY A 130 26.20 4.20 1.33
C GLY A 130 24.73 4.05 0.95
N HIS A 131 24.33 2.86 0.53
CA HIS A 131 22.94 2.52 0.20
C HIS A 131 22.38 1.48 1.16
N ILE A 132 21.07 1.42 1.27
CA ILE A 132 20.39 0.37 2.06
C ILE A 132 20.77 -0.99 1.49
N ASN A 133 21.33 -1.84 2.37
CA ASN A 133 21.76 -3.18 2.01
C ASN A 133 20.60 -4.00 1.42
N ASN A 134 20.87 -4.73 0.35
CA ASN A 134 19.88 -5.55 -0.36
C ASN A 134 19.09 -6.50 0.54
N VAL A 135 19.72 -7.05 1.57
CA VAL A 135 19.07 -7.95 2.55
C VAL A 135 17.97 -7.22 3.34
N GLN A 136 18.09 -5.93 3.58
CA GLN A 136 17.08 -5.17 4.32
C GLN A 136 15.73 -5.13 3.60
N TYR A 137 15.73 -5.04 2.28
CA TYR A 137 14.49 -5.08 1.49
C TYR A 137 13.73 -6.39 1.70
N ILE A 138 14.45 -7.52 1.79
CA ILE A 138 13.85 -8.84 2.08
C ILE A 138 13.28 -8.86 3.50
N ARG A 139 13.98 -8.30 4.49
CA ARG A 139 13.50 -8.18 5.87
C ARG A 139 12.27 -7.28 5.99
N TYR A 140 12.23 -6.20 5.22
CA TYR A 140 11.05 -5.33 5.16
C TYR A 140 9.86 -6.07 4.54
N ALA A 141 10.08 -6.83 3.46
CA ALA A 141 9.05 -7.67 2.84
C ALA A 141 8.54 -8.74 3.83
N GLU A 142 9.42 -9.40 4.57
CA GLU A 142 9.05 -10.36 5.61
C GLU A 142 8.14 -9.72 6.67
N SER A 143 8.53 -8.57 7.22
CA SER A 143 7.75 -7.85 8.23
C SER A 143 6.39 -7.41 7.67
N GLY A 144 6.36 -6.93 6.42
CA GLY A 144 5.12 -6.57 5.72
C GLY A 144 4.19 -7.77 5.54
N ARG A 145 4.74 -8.94 5.20
CA ARG A 145 3.97 -10.20 5.02
C ARG A 145 3.38 -10.67 6.36
N VAL A 146 4.15 -10.62 7.44
CA VAL A 146 3.65 -10.96 8.78
C VAL A 146 2.45 -10.07 9.13
N ASN A 147 2.57 -8.77 8.96
CA ASN A 147 1.47 -7.84 9.22
C ASN A 147 0.26 -8.11 8.31
N TRP A 148 0.50 -8.43 7.04
CA TRP A 148 -0.56 -8.78 6.09
C TRP A 148 -1.34 -10.04 6.52
N ILE A 149 -0.66 -11.08 7.03
CA ILE A 149 -1.33 -12.27 7.59
C ILE A 149 -2.08 -11.92 8.89
N LEU A 150 -1.48 -11.15 9.79
CA LEU A 150 -2.13 -10.72 11.03
C LEU A 150 -3.34 -9.82 10.80
N HIS A 151 -3.39 -9.12 9.67
CA HIS A 151 -4.56 -8.36 9.27
C HIS A 151 -5.78 -9.27 9.05
N PHE A 152 -5.61 -10.45 8.45
CA PHE A 152 -6.70 -11.42 8.32
C PHE A 152 -7.18 -11.94 9.69
N ALA A 153 -6.27 -12.16 10.62
CA ALA A 153 -6.62 -12.50 12.00
C ALA A 153 -7.43 -11.41 12.71
N ALA A 154 -7.26 -10.15 12.31
CA ALA A 154 -8.05 -9.04 12.84
C ALA A 154 -9.43 -8.92 12.16
N LEU A 155 -9.53 -9.24 10.87
CA LEU A 155 -10.79 -9.21 10.11
C LEU A 155 -11.70 -10.38 10.45
N ASP A 156 -11.14 -11.58 10.60
CA ASP A 156 -11.87 -12.83 10.86
C ASP A 156 -11.71 -13.21 12.33
N ALA A 157 -12.54 -12.61 13.16
CA ALA A 157 -12.52 -12.85 14.61
C ALA A 157 -12.86 -14.30 14.98
N ALA A 158 -13.67 -14.98 14.18
CA ALA A 158 -14.08 -16.37 14.40
C ALA A 158 -12.91 -17.36 14.23
N HIS A 159 -11.98 -17.07 13.32
CA HIS A 159 -10.83 -17.91 13.01
C HIS A 159 -9.50 -17.24 13.35
N ARG A 160 -9.50 -16.25 14.25
CA ARG A 160 -8.31 -15.47 14.63
C ARG A 160 -7.12 -16.36 15.04
N GLU A 161 -7.39 -17.40 15.82
CA GLU A 161 -6.35 -18.30 16.28
C GLU A 161 -5.77 -19.11 15.11
N GLN A 162 -6.61 -19.61 14.20
CA GLN A 162 -6.16 -20.36 13.03
C GLN A 162 -5.28 -19.48 12.12
N TRP A 163 -5.68 -18.22 11.87
CA TRP A 163 -4.86 -17.26 11.13
C TRP A 163 -3.50 -17.03 11.80
N THR A 164 -3.49 -16.85 13.11
CA THR A 164 -2.24 -16.66 13.87
C THR A 164 -1.37 -17.91 13.86
N ASN A 165 -1.99 -19.09 13.87
CA ASN A 165 -1.28 -20.38 13.84
C ASN A 165 -0.63 -20.67 12.48
N LEU A 166 -1.08 -20.05 11.38
CA LEU A 166 -0.37 -20.12 10.10
C LEU A 166 1.08 -19.60 10.17
N MET A 167 1.40 -18.83 11.20
CA MET A 167 2.76 -18.32 11.47
C MET A 167 3.57 -19.20 12.44
N LYS A 168 3.05 -20.38 12.81
CA LYS A 168 3.66 -21.27 13.81
C LYS A 168 3.81 -22.69 13.26
N PRO A 169 4.85 -23.45 13.71
CA PRO A 169 5.10 -24.81 13.22
C PRO A 169 4.32 -25.89 13.98
N HIS A 170 3.01 -25.69 14.24
CA HIS A 170 2.23 -26.63 15.07
C HIS A 170 1.16 -27.42 14.32
N SER A 171 0.61 -26.83 13.26
CA SER A 171 -0.42 -27.43 12.41
C SER A 171 -0.13 -27.07 10.96
N ILE A 172 -1.09 -26.47 10.26
CA ILE A 172 -0.83 -25.89 8.95
C ILE A 172 -0.11 -24.55 9.14
N GLY A 173 1.02 -24.40 8.47
CA GLY A 173 1.81 -23.16 8.49
C GLY A 173 2.24 -22.72 7.11
N LEU A 174 2.75 -21.50 7.04
CA LEU A 174 3.25 -20.86 5.83
C LEU A 174 4.77 -20.92 5.79
N ILE A 175 5.31 -21.59 4.78
CA ILE A 175 6.76 -21.74 4.58
C ILE A 175 7.17 -20.98 3.32
N MET A 176 8.11 -20.05 3.43
CA MET A 176 8.73 -19.39 2.30
C MET A 176 9.54 -20.41 1.49
N LYS A 177 9.11 -20.68 0.26
CA LYS A 177 9.84 -21.54 -0.68
C LYS A 177 10.88 -20.74 -1.46
N SER A 178 10.49 -19.59 -1.95
CA SER A 178 11.37 -18.71 -2.72
C SER A 178 10.91 -17.26 -2.65
N ILE A 179 11.87 -16.34 -2.76
CA ILE A 179 11.66 -14.92 -2.88
C ILE A 179 12.62 -14.36 -3.92
N THR A 180 12.11 -13.56 -4.84
CA THR A 180 12.89 -12.79 -5.81
C THR A 180 12.69 -11.32 -5.53
N ALA A 181 13.77 -10.56 -5.35
CA ALA A 181 13.72 -9.12 -5.14
C ALA A 181 14.18 -8.38 -6.40
N ASN A 182 13.36 -7.44 -6.86
CA ASN A 182 13.61 -6.58 -8.01
C ASN A 182 13.85 -5.15 -7.52
N TYR A 183 15.10 -4.73 -7.45
CA TYR A 183 15.51 -3.39 -7.01
C TYR A 183 15.28 -2.36 -8.12
N LYS A 184 14.60 -1.24 -7.80
CA LYS A 184 14.27 -0.19 -8.77
C LYS A 184 15.21 1.01 -8.69
N PHE A 185 15.63 1.36 -7.48
CA PHE A 185 16.64 2.38 -7.22
C PHE A 185 17.25 2.18 -5.82
N PRO A 186 18.50 2.65 -5.58
CA PRO A 186 19.11 2.59 -4.27
C PRO A 186 18.45 3.59 -3.31
N MET A 187 18.03 3.11 -2.14
CA MET A 187 17.58 3.99 -1.05
C MET A 187 18.77 4.34 -0.14
N THR A 188 18.65 5.47 0.54
CA THR A 188 19.64 5.97 1.50
C THR A 188 18.95 6.40 2.80
N TYR A 189 19.70 6.45 3.90
CA TYR A 189 19.28 7.13 5.12
C TYR A 189 19.43 8.65 4.95
N PRO A 190 18.51 9.48 5.50
CA PRO A 190 17.26 9.09 6.17
C PRO A 190 16.12 8.89 5.19
N ASP A 191 15.28 7.88 5.43
CA ASP A 191 14.02 7.65 4.73
C ASP A 191 13.00 7.00 5.67
N ALA A 192 11.79 6.84 5.20
CA ALA A 192 10.80 5.93 5.74
C ALA A 192 10.18 5.13 4.60
N ILE A 193 9.71 3.93 4.89
CA ILE A 193 9.11 3.06 3.89
C ILE A 193 7.75 2.55 4.32
N SER A 194 6.96 2.15 3.32
CA SER A 194 5.80 1.28 3.51
C SER A 194 5.89 0.08 2.60
N VAL A 195 5.45 -1.07 3.10
CA VAL A 195 5.46 -2.34 2.37
C VAL A 195 4.06 -2.93 2.39
N TYR A 196 3.54 -3.25 1.21
CA TYR A 196 2.25 -3.89 1.07
C TYR A 196 2.39 -5.19 0.28
N HIS A 197 1.52 -6.17 0.57
CA HIS A 197 1.47 -7.45 -0.11
C HIS A 197 0.17 -7.58 -0.90
N ARG A 198 0.23 -8.35 -1.99
CA ARG A 198 -0.94 -8.78 -2.75
C ARG A 198 -0.81 -10.24 -3.17
N LEU A 199 -1.93 -10.86 -3.41
CA LEU A 199 -1.99 -12.11 -4.16
C LEU A 199 -1.68 -11.81 -5.62
N SER A 200 -0.79 -12.58 -6.25
CA SER A 200 -0.52 -12.48 -7.69
C SER A 200 -1.35 -13.47 -8.52
N LYS A 201 -2.04 -14.38 -7.86
CA LYS A 201 -2.99 -15.34 -8.46
C LYS A 201 -4.20 -15.52 -7.56
N GLU A 202 -5.37 -15.67 -8.19
CA GLU A 202 -6.59 -16.00 -7.48
C GLU A 202 -6.45 -17.37 -6.78
N PRO A 203 -6.73 -17.46 -5.47
CA PRO A 203 -6.66 -18.71 -4.75
C PRO A 203 -7.85 -19.61 -5.05
N SER A 204 -7.60 -20.91 -5.13
CA SER A 204 -8.62 -21.96 -5.31
C SER A 204 -8.54 -23.00 -4.20
N ALA A 205 -9.54 -23.89 -4.10
CA ALA A 205 -9.52 -24.97 -3.13
C ALA A 205 -8.33 -25.96 -3.30
N SER A 206 -7.76 -26.03 -4.50
CA SER A 206 -6.58 -26.84 -4.78
C SER A 206 -5.24 -26.12 -4.61
N THR A 207 -5.26 -24.84 -4.21
CA THR A 207 -4.05 -24.03 -4.03
C THR A 207 -3.22 -24.57 -2.85
N THR A 208 -2.00 -24.98 -3.10
CA THR A 208 -1.04 -25.48 -2.10
C THR A 208 0.08 -24.48 -1.81
N SER A 209 0.15 -23.39 -2.54
CA SER A 209 1.07 -22.28 -2.29
C SER A 209 0.45 -20.96 -2.71
N LEU A 210 0.63 -19.94 -1.89
CA LEU A 210 0.26 -18.57 -2.20
C LEU A 210 1.39 -17.93 -3.01
N ALA A 211 1.08 -17.48 -4.22
CA ALA A 211 1.96 -16.61 -4.98
C ALA A 211 1.66 -15.18 -4.56
N LEU A 212 2.59 -14.54 -3.87
CA LEU A 212 2.48 -13.17 -3.38
C LEU A 212 3.45 -12.26 -4.12
N GLU A 213 3.10 -11.00 -4.17
CA GLU A 213 4.00 -9.92 -4.53
C GLU A 213 4.03 -8.90 -3.42
N SER A 214 5.16 -8.20 -3.25
CA SER A 214 5.21 -7.02 -2.40
C SER A 214 5.74 -5.80 -3.14
N ILE A 215 5.33 -4.63 -2.65
CA ILE A 215 5.86 -3.34 -3.07
C ILE A 215 6.47 -2.63 -1.87
N ILE A 216 7.71 -2.19 -1.99
CA ILE A 216 8.42 -1.41 -0.99
C ILE A 216 8.51 0.02 -1.49
N ILE A 217 7.80 0.95 -0.84
CA ILE A 217 7.67 2.33 -1.30
C ILE A 217 8.50 3.25 -0.40
N SER A 218 9.44 3.98 -0.99
CA SER A 218 10.18 5.06 -0.33
C SER A 218 9.28 6.29 -0.15
N HIS A 219 9.24 6.83 1.06
CA HIS A 219 8.48 8.03 1.37
C HIS A 219 9.17 9.31 0.84
N GLN A 220 10.50 9.36 0.91
CA GLN A 220 11.27 10.47 0.39
C GLN A 220 11.07 10.61 -1.13
N HIS A 221 11.15 9.50 -1.85
CA HIS A 221 11.04 9.49 -3.31
C HIS A 221 9.60 9.32 -3.81
N ARG A 222 8.66 8.89 -2.95
CA ARG A 222 7.25 8.61 -3.29
C ARG A 222 7.12 7.74 -4.53
N ARG A 223 7.86 6.63 -4.54
CA ARG A 223 7.84 5.60 -5.59
C ARG A 223 8.34 4.28 -5.05
N ALA A 224 8.03 3.20 -5.78
CA ALA A 224 8.53 1.88 -5.44
C ALA A 224 10.07 1.86 -5.52
N ALA A 225 10.72 1.48 -4.42
CA ALA A 225 12.17 1.28 -4.35
C ALA A 225 12.54 -0.16 -4.74
N ALA A 226 11.69 -1.12 -4.40
CA ALA A 226 11.81 -2.51 -4.80
C ALA A 226 10.43 -3.18 -4.87
N THR A 227 10.37 -4.31 -5.54
CA THR A 227 9.25 -5.26 -5.52
C THR A 227 9.78 -6.65 -5.23
N THR A 228 8.98 -7.50 -4.59
CA THR A 228 9.31 -8.92 -4.45
C THR A 228 8.25 -9.80 -5.08
N GLU A 229 8.68 -10.98 -5.55
CA GLU A 229 7.83 -12.10 -5.94
C GLU A 229 8.10 -13.24 -4.97
N GLU A 230 7.08 -13.75 -4.33
CA GLU A 230 7.18 -14.68 -3.22
C GLU A 230 6.34 -15.92 -3.47
N ASN A 231 6.90 -17.09 -3.22
CA ASN A 231 6.17 -18.36 -3.23
C ASN A 231 6.12 -18.90 -1.79
N VAL A 232 4.92 -18.86 -1.19
CA VAL A 232 4.68 -19.26 0.19
C VAL A 232 3.84 -20.52 0.20
N VAL A 233 4.45 -21.64 0.59
CA VAL A 233 3.83 -22.97 0.61
C VAL A 233 3.01 -23.17 1.88
N LEU A 234 1.80 -23.73 1.75
CA LEU A 234 1.04 -24.24 2.88
C LEU A 234 1.54 -25.64 3.21
N TYR A 235 1.95 -25.83 4.46
CA TYR A 235 2.57 -27.04 4.93
C TYR A 235 1.93 -27.53 6.23
N ASP A 236 1.52 -28.80 6.22
CA ASP A 236 1.02 -29.46 7.42
C ASP A 236 2.20 -30.08 8.15
N TYR A 237 2.53 -29.52 9.31
CA TYR A 237 3.64 -29.99 10.15
C TYR A 237 3.35 -31.34 10.83
N GLN A 238 2.08 -31.71 10.98
CA GLN A 238 1.71 -33.00 11.58
C GLN A 238 1.85 -34.14 10.57
N GLN A 239 1.46 -33.87 9.31
CA GLN A 239 1.57 -34.83 8.22
C GLN A 239 2.91 -34.76 7.49
N ALA A 240 3.75 -33.79 7.82
CA ALA A 240 5.01 -33.49 7.14
C ALA A 240 4.88 -33.36 5.61
N ALA A 241 3.80 -32.74 5.14
CA ALA A 241 3.44 -32.65 3.72
C ALA A 241 2.85 -31.28 3.35
N LYS A 242 2.88 -30.95 2.05
CA LYS A 242 2.14 -29.80 1.53
C LYS A 242 0.64 -30.06 1.67
N THR A 243 -0.08 -29.00 1.99
CA THR A 243 -1.54 -29.03 2.09
C THR A 243 -2.18 -27.89 1.30
N THR A 244 -3.48 -27.94 1.13
CA THR A 244 -4.27 -26.90 0.45
C THR A 244 -4.64 -25.77 1.40
N VAL A 245 -5.07 -24.64 0.82
CA VAL A 245 -5.61 -23.52 1.60
C VAL A 245 -6.75 -24.02 2.48
N PRO A 246 -6.71 -23.77 3.80
CA PRO A 246 -7.79 -24.15 4.69
C PRO A 246 -9.12 -23.48 4.29
N PRO A 247 -10.27 -24.17 4.42
CA PRO A 247 -11.57 -23.63 4.00
C PRO A 247 -11.87 -22.26 4.63
N PHE A 248 -11.56 -22.06 5.91
CA PHE A 248 -11.80 -20.78 6.59
C PHE A 248 -11.04 -19.59 5.95
N ALA A 249 -9.89 -19.86 5.33
CA ALA A 249 -9.06 -18.82 4.74
C ALA A 249 -9.42 -18.54 3.28
N LEU A 250 -9.98 -19.51 2.56
CA LEU A 250 -10.18 -19.45 1.12
C LEU A 250 -11.09 -18.29 0.70
N ASP A 251 -12.24 -18.13 1.39
CA ASP A 251 -13.21 -17.12 1.03
C ASP A 251 -12.68 -15.70 1.27
N LEU A 252 -11.98 -15.48 2.39
CA LEU A 252 -11.39 -14.18 2.71
C LEU A 252 -10.22 -13.84 1.77
N LEU A 253 -9.44 -14.83 1.35
CA LEU A 253 -8.40 -14.62 0.34
C LEU A 253 -8.98 -14.32 -1.04
N ARG A 254 -10.09 -14.93 -1.45
CA ARG A 254 -10.82 -14.61 -2.68
C ARG A 254 -11.44 -13.21 -2.64
N GLU A 255 -12.05 -12.85 -1.52
CA GLU A 255 -12.54 -11.50 -1.31
C GLU A 255 -11.40 -10.47 -1.42
N THR A 256 -10.25 -10.78 -0.83
CA THR A 256 -9.05 -9.94 -0.95
C THR A 256 -8.58 -9.80 -2.41
N TRP A 257 -8.60 -10.89 -3.18
CA TRP A 257 -8.31 -10.84 -4.62
C TRP A 257 -9.27 -9.91 -5.36
N ASN A 258 -10.56 -10.02 -5.13
CA ASN A 258 -11.56 -9.15 -5.75
C ASN A 258 -11.37 -7.67 -5.39
N LEU A 259 -11.05 -7.39 -4.12
CA LEU A 259 -10.72 -6.03 -3.66
C LEU A 259 -9.46 -5.48 -4.33
N GLN A 260 -8.43 -6.30 -4.58
CA GLN A 260 -7.22 -5.91 -5.31
C GLN A 260 -7.53 -5.51 -6.76
N GLU A 261 -8.39 -6.28 -7.45
CA GLU A 261 -8.84 -5.97 -8.79
C GLU A 261 -9.66 -4.67 -8.86
N GLU A 262 -10.55 -4.47 -7.88
CA GLU A 262 -11.33 -3.23 -7.78
C GLU A 262 -10.43 -2.02 -7.50
N GLU A 263 -9.49 -2.15 -6.56
CA GLU A 263 -8.52 -1.11 -6.25
C GLU A 263 -7.67 -0.76 -7.45
N THR A 264 -7.23 -1.75 -8.23
CA THR A 264 -6.50 -1.53 -9.48
C THR A 264 -7.28 -0.66 -10.44
N ARG A 265 -8.56 -1.01 -10.67
CA ARG A 265 -9.44 -0.24 -11.56
C ARG A 265 -9.65 1.18 -11.06
N ARG A 266 -9.91 1.34 -9.76
CA ARG A 266 -10.16 2.63 -9.11
C ARG A 266 -8.94 3.55 -9.17
N SER A 267 -7.79 3.03 -8.73
CA SER A 267 -6.56 3.82 -8.62
C SER A 267 -6.00 4.19 -9.99
N ARG A 268 -6.02 3.28 -10.97
CA ARG A 268 -5.59 3.59 -12.34
C ARG A 268 -6.51 4.63 -13.00
N ARG A 269 -7.82 4.51 -12.82
CA ARG A 269 -8.76 5.54 -13.33
C ARG A 269 -8.42 6.89 -12.73
N LYS A 270 -8.25 6.97 -11.41
CA LYS A 270 -7.90 8.22 -10.74
C LYS A 270 -6.57 8.80 -11.23
N ALA A 271 -5.55 7.96 -11.41
CA ALA A 271 -4.25 8.41 -11.95
C ALA A 271 -4.39 8.98 -13.37
N TRP A 272 -5.15 8.32 -14.23
CA TRP A 272 -5.39 8.81 -15.59
C TRP A 272 -6.24 10.10 -15.60
N ASP A 273 -7.19 10.27 -14.70
CA ASP A 273 -7.95 11.50 -14.57
C ASP A 273 -7.05 12.68 -14.17
N LEU A 274 -6.12 12.46 -13.23
CA LEU A 274 -5.11 13.46 -12.85
C LEU A 274 -4.17 13.79 -14.01
N ILE A 275 -3.75 12.79 -14.80
CA ILE A 275 -2.90 13.00 -15.99
C ILE A 275 -3.63 13.83 -17.02
N LYS A 276 -4.89 13.53 -17.31
CA LYS A 276 -5.72 14.28 -18.28
C LYS A 276 -5.94 15.72 -17.83
N GLU A 277 -6.18 15.93 -16.52
CA GLU A 277 -6.36 17.27 -15.97
C GLU A 277 -5.11 18.13 -16.15
N VAL A 278 -3.91 17.54 -15.89
CA VAL A 278 -2.66 18.26 -16.12
C VAL A 278 -2.41 18.50 -17.61
N GLN A 279 -2.75 17.55 -18.49
CA GLN A 279 -2.67 17.76 -19.94
C GLN A 279 -3.57 18.90 -20.43
N ALA A 280 -4.75 19.06 -19.83
CA ALA A 280 -5.62 20.18 -20.14
C ALA A 280 -5.00 21.51 -19.69
N LEU A 281 -4.44 21.57 -18.48
CA LEU A 281 -3.73 22.75 -17.98
C LEU A 281 -2.52 23.12 -18.86
N GLU A 282 -1.76 22.14 -19.35
CA GLU A 282 -0.62 22.38 -20.25
C GLU A 282 -1.06 23.08 -21.53
N LYS A 283 -2.11 22.58 -22.17
CA LYS A 283 -2.67 23.19 -23.41
C LYS A 283 -3.20 24.61 -23.20
N GLU A 284 -3.66 24.88 -21.98
CA GLU A 284 -4.17 26.21 -21.63
C GLU A 284 -3.08 27.23 -21.24
N THR A 285 -1.85 26.71 -20.89
CA THR A 285 -0.76 27.56 -20.37
C THR A 285 0.43 27.66 -21.31
N TRP A 286 1.23 26.61 -21.42
CA TRP A 286 2.52 26.65 -22.10
C TRP A 286 2.57 25.84 -23.42
N ASP A 287 1.70 24.86 -23.61
CA ASP A 287 1.66 24.01 -24.80
C ASP A 287 0.78 24.66 -25.89
N ARG A 288 1.15 25.90 -26.29
CA ARG A 288 0.51 26.71 -27.30
C ARG A 288 1.53 27.63 -27.98
N GLU A 289 1.30 28.02 -29.22
CA GLU A 289 2.27 28.76 -30.04
C GLU A 289 2.64 30.14 -29.48
N ASP A 290 1.74 30.81 -28.77
CA ASP A 290 1.91 32.14 -28.18
C ASP A 290 2.36 32.12 -26.71
N ALA A 291 2.77 30.97 -26.21
CA ALA A 291 3.17 30.83 -24.80
C ALA A 291 4.45 31.57 -24.52
N VAL A 292 4.43 32.45 -23.51
CA VAL A 292 5.60 33.16 -22.97
C VAL A 292 5.75 32.85 -21.50
N GLU A 293 6.96 32.50 -21.06
CA GLU A 293 7.23 32.22 -19.65
C GLU A 293 7.08 33.50 -18.82
N ASP A 294 6.28 33.45 -17.76
CA ASP A 294 6.12 34.57 -16.82
C ASP A 294 7.34 34.61 -15.88
N MET A 295 8.29 35.46 -16.22
CA MET A 295 9.51 35.67 -15.44
C MET A 295 9.27 36.49 -14.17
N GLY A 296 8.01 36.71 -13.78
CA GLY A 296 7.68 37.43 -12.55
C GLY A 296 8.06 38.90 -12.59
N THR A 297 7.87 39.57 -13.71
CA THR A 297 8.02 41.02 -13.82
C THR A 297 7.12 41.69 -12.80
N ALA A 298 7.67 42.28 -11.77
CA ALA A 298 6.95 43.11 -10.81
C ALA A 298 6.20 44.19 -11.60
N ALA A 299 4.86 44.11 -11.60
CA ALA A 299 4.05 45.16 -12.16
C ALA A 299 4.41 46.46 -11.46
N THR A 300 5.15 47.33 -12.11
CA THR A 300 5.36 48.72 -11.67
C THR A 300 3.96 49.34 -11.61
N LYS A 301 3.45 49.51 -10.40
CA LYS A 301 2.26 50.32 -10.16
C LYS A 301 2.60 51.74 -10.58
N SER A 302 2.14 52.15 -11.73
CA SER A 302 2.03 53.55 -12.12
C SER A 302 0.79 54.19 -11.47
#